data_47fe6a266805c98caeb85e68c68f0df7
#
_entry.id   47fe6a266805c98caeb85e68c68f0df7
#
_cell.length_a   1.000
_cell.length_b   1.000
_cell.length_c   1.000
_cell.angle_alpha   90.00
_cell.angle_beta   90.00
_cell.angle_gamma   90.00
#
_symmetry.space_group_name_H-M   'P 1'
#
loop_
_entity.id
_entity.type
_entity.pdbx_description
1 polymer ?
#
loop_
_entity_poly.entity_id
_entity_poly.type
_entity_poly.pdbx_seq_one_letter_code
_entity_poly.pdbx_strand_id
1 'polypeptide(L)'
;MSVSIDRQGRVAVVTIDNPPVNASSQAVRAGLLEAVTKTEADPDVDAVVVACAGRTFVAGADVREFDLPPMEPHLPDVIAAIEAASKPWVAAIHGTALGGGLELAMGCHFRIADSKARMGLPEVTLGLVPGAGGTVRLPRLVEAELALTMIAGGKPILAKVALTAGLIDAIATGDLLDEAVALAVEHAAPRRTLENAVVGASDAEAFDKTATGLRRKARGQESIAAAIDAVGRGLRLPADEALAAERAAFLALKSSDQARALRHIFFAERATLADPRA
;
A
#
# COMPACT_ATOMS: atom_id res chain seq x y z
N MET A 1 14.49 -13.34 11.78
CA MET A 1 13.84 -12.04 12.10
C MET A 1 13.25 -11.57 10.79
N SER A 2 11.97 -11.19 10.74
CA SER A 2 11.31 -10.79 9.46
C SER A 2 11.63 -9.37 9.02
N VAL A 3 12.28 -8.58 9.87
CA VAL A 3 12.74 -7.22 9.58
C VAL A 3 14.13 -7.03 10.18
N SER A 4 15.08 -6.55 9.41
CA SER A 4 16.43 -6.16 9.87
C SER A 4 16.69 -4.69 9.58
N ILE A 5 17.67 -4.12 10.28
CA ILE A 5 18.12 -2.74 10.08
C ILE A 5 19.63 -2.80 9.86
N ASP A 6 20.07 -2.37 8.70
CA ASP A 6 21.46 -2.19 8.33
C ASP A 6 21.73 -0.70 8.06
N ARG A 7 22.97 -0.33 7.74
CA ARG A 7 23.34 1.07 7.50
C ARG A 7 24.19 1.24 6.24
N GLN A 8 23.85 2.23 5.44
CA GLN A 8 24.71 2.77 4.39
C GLN A 8 24.99 4.26 4.69
N GLY A 9 26.14 4.54 5.28
CA GLY A 9 26.48 5.87 5.79
C GLY A 9 25.51 6.33 6.89
N ARG A 10 24.79 7.41 6.66
CA ARG A 10 23.76 7.95 7.57
C ARG A 10 22.33 7.55 7.18
N VAL A 11 22.17 6.63 6.23
CA VAL A 11 20.88 6.07 5.84
C VAL A 11 20.68 4.70 6.47
N ALA A 12 19.61 4.50 7.22
CA ALA A 12 19.20 3.20 7.71
C ALA A 12 18.46 2.44 6.60
N VAL A 13 18.83 1.19 6.36
CA VAL A 13 18.17 0.29 5.42
C VAL A 13 17.37 -0.73 6.22
N VAL A 14 16.06 -0.57 6.20
CA VAL A 14 15.10 -1.48 6.84
C VAL A 14 14.69 -2.52 5.83
N THR A 15 15.16 -3.74 5.99
CA THR A 15 14.90 -4.85 5.05
C THR A 15 13.83 -5.78 5.61
N ILE A 16 12.74 -5.95 4.86
CA ILE A 16 11.69 -6.95 5.11
C ILE A 16 12.12 -8.25 4.42
N ASP A 17 12.23 -9.35 5.18
CA ASP A 17 12.48 -10.71 4.68
C ASP A 17 11.45 -11.66 5.28
N ASN A 18 10.33 -11.83 4.58
CA ASN A 18 9.22 -12.69 4.98
C ASN A 18 8.72 -13.50 3.77
N PRO A 19 9.50 -14.53 3.36
CA PRO A 19 9.18 -15.29 2.15
C PRO A 19 7.82 -16.03 2.28
N PRO A 20 7.16 -16.33 1.15
CA PRO A 20 7.66 -16.18 -0.24
C PRO A 20 7.38 -14.81 -0.87
N VAL A 21 6.54 -13.95 -0.27
CA VAL A 21 5.99 -12.73 -0.91
C VAL A 21 6.01 -11.50 0.00
N ASN A 22 6.76 -11.57 1.09
CA ASN A 22 6.88 -10.47 2.07
C ASN A 22 5.52 -9.95 2.58
N ALA A 23 4.56 -10.87 2.79
CA ALA A 23 3.26 -10.48 3.32
C ALA A 23 3.41 -9.74 4.68
N SER A 24 2.60 -8.70 4.90
CA SER A 24 2.64 -7.88 6.11
C SER A 24 2.01 -8.62 7.31
N SER A 25 2.67 -9.71 7.73
CA SER A 25 2.34 -10.47 8.94
C SER A 25 2.55 -9.64 10.22
N GLN A 26 2.02 -10.12 11.34
CA GLN A 26 2.21 -9.47 12.64
C GLN A 26 3.70 -9.23 12.95
N ALA A 27 4.56 -10.21 12.67
CA ALA A 27 6.01 -10.10 12.90
C ALA A 27 6.65 -9.01 12.02
N VAL A 28 6.20 -8.85 10.76
CA VAL A 28 6.65 -7.76 9.88
C VAL A 28 6.17 -6.41 10.40
N ARG A 29 4.92 -6.31 10.81
CA ARG A 29 4.36 -5.06 11.35
C ARG A 29 5.06 -4.63 12.64
N ALA A 30 5.29 -5.57 13.56
CA ALA A 30 6.02 -5.31 14.80
C ALA A 30 7.47 -4.88 14.52
N GLY A 31 8.16 -5.57 13.61
CA GLY A 31 9.53 -5.21 13.22
C GLY A 31 9.64 -3.84 12.55
N LEU A 32 8.66 -3.46 11.72
CA LEU A 32 8.61 -2.13 11.12
C LEU A 32 8.38 -1.03 12.17
N LEU A 33 7.46 -1.23 13.12
CA LEU A 33 7.21 -0.27 14.20
C LEU A 33 8.43 -0.11 15.11
N GLU A 34 9.13 -1.22 15.39
CA GLU A 34 10.40 -1.19 16.11
C GLU A 34 11.48 -0.43 15.31
N ALA A 35 11.52 -0.61 13.98
CA ALA A 35 12.45 0.12 13.11
C ALA A 35 12.19 1.62 13.14
N VAL A 36 10.93 2.07 13.11
CA VAL A 36 10.59 3.49 13.29
C VAL A 36 11.17 4.01 14.61
N THR A 37 10.91 3.32 15.71
CA THR A 37 11.38 3.74 17.05
C THR A 37 12.91 3.84 17.11
N LYS A 38 13.62 2.84 16.56
CA LYS A 38 15.08 2.79 16.58
C LYS A 38 15.70 3.87 15.71
N THR A 39 15.18 4.05 14.49
CA THR A 39 15.75 5.03 13.54
C THR A 39 15.48 6.46 13.97
N GLU A 40 14.32 6.75 14.57
CA GLU A 40 14.04 8.07 15.15
C GLU A 40 14.97 8.43 16.32
N ALA A 41 15.29 7.45 17.17
CA ALA A 41 16.16 7.65 18.32
C ALA A 41 17.66 7.74 17.99
N ASP A 42 18.07 7.27 16.80
CA ASP A 42 19.50 7.21 16.42
C ASP A 42 19.97 8.54 15.82
N PRO A 43 20.87 9.30 16.49
CA PRO A 43 21.37 10.58 15.97
C PRO A 43 22.28 10.43 14.74
N ASP A 44 22.77 9.22 14.45
CA ASP A 44 23.58 8.94 13.28
C ASP A 44 22.77 8.54 12.06
N VAL A 45 21.47 8.50 12.14
CA VAL A 45 20.54 8.23 11.03
C VAL A 45 19.87 9.52 10.60
N ASP A 46 19.98 9.90 9.34
CA ASP A 46 19.31 11.08 8.76
C ASP A 46 18.09 10.70 7.92
N ALA A 47 18.08 9.50 7.35
CA ALA A 47 16.99 9.01 6.49
C ALA A 47 16.87 7.49 6.55
N VAL A 48 15.76 6.97 6.06
CA VAL A 48 15.46 5.53 6.09
C VAL A 48 15.01 5.05 4.71
N VAL A 49 15.51 3.90 4.28
CA VAL A 49 15.03 3.18 3.10
C VAL A 49 14.34 1.89 3.55
N VAL A 50 13.10 1.67 3.12
CA VAL A 50 12.43 0.36 3.24
C VAL A 50 12.67 -0.44 1.97
N ALA A 51 13.37 -1.55 2.11
CA ALA A 51 13.63 -2.52 1.06
C ALA A 51 13.07 -3.89 1.44
N CYS A 52 12.98 -4.78 0.48
CA CYS A 52 12.54 -6.15 0.71
C CYS A 52 13.53 -7.15 0.10
N ALA A 53 13.71 -8.27 0.78
CA ALA A 53 14.46 -9.39 0.24
C ALA A 53 13.64 -10.19 -0.78
N GLY A 54 14.32 -11.04 -1.57
CA GLY A 54 13.67 -11.93 -2.50
C GLY A 54 13.15 -11.25 -3.77
N ARG A 55 12.03 -11.71 -4.30
CA ARG A 55 11.58 -11.37 -5.67
C ARG A 55 10.54 -10.24 -5.74
N THR A 56 10.06 -9.75 -4.62
CA THR A 56 8.96 -8.76 -4.59
C THR A 56 9.08 -7.86 -3.37
N PHE A 57 8.56 -6.68 -3.48
CA PHE A 57 8.24 -5.83 -2.34
C PHE A 57 7.17 -6.53 -1.47
N VAL A 58 6.25 -5.86 -0.87
CA VAL A 58 5.18 -6.47 -0.06
C VAL A 58 3.96 -6.76 -0.94
N ALA A 59 3.58 -8.04 -1.06
CA ALA A 59 2.45 -8.46 -1.89
C ALA A 59 1.11 -8.55 -1.12
N GLY A 60 0.91 -7.68 -0.15
CA GLY A 60 -0.34 -7.55 0.60
C GLY A 60 -0.27 -8.00 2.05
N ALA A 61 -1.42 -8.01 2.70
CA ALA A 61 -1.58 -8.53 4.06
C ALA A 61 -1.41 -10.06 4.09
N ASP A 62 -1.02 -10.59 5.23
CA ASP A 62 -1.03 -12.04 5.43
C ASP A 62 -2.48 -12.53 5.57
N VAL A 63 -3.00 -13.08 4.47
CA VAL A 63 -4.38 -13.56 4.41
C VAL A 63 -4.67 -14.71 5.40
N ARG A 64 -3.63 -15.38 5.91
CA ARG A 64 -3.76 -16.41 6.95
C ARG A 64 -4.18 -15.82 8.30
N GLU A 65 -3.94 -14.53 8.51
CA GLU A 65 -4.34 -13.81 9.72
C GLU A 65 -5.79 -13.30 9.67
N PHE A 66 -6.49 -13.40 8.53
CA PHE A 66 -7.83 -12.81 8.38
C PHE A 66 -8.88 -13.47 9.28
N ASP A 67 -8.76 -14.77 9.52
CA ASP A 67 -9.69 -15.53 10.36
C ASP A 67 -9.20 -15.71 11.81
N LEU A 68 -8.05 -15.07 12.14
CA LEU A 68 -7.51 -15.03 13.50
C LEU A 68 -7.98 -13.77 14.25
N PRO A 69 -7.97 -13.80 15.60
CA PRO A 69 -8.15 -12.58 16.39
C PRO A 69 -7.15 -11.49 15.95
N PRO A 70 -7.57 -10.22 15.93
CA PRO A 70 -6.67 -9.12 15.57
C PRO A 70 -5.44 -9.09 16.47
N MET A 71 -4.25 -8.96 15.87
CA MET A 71 -2.97 -8.88 16.58
C MET A 71 -2.30 -7.53 16.29
N GLU A 72 -1.96 -6.82 17.36
CA GLU A 72 -1.21 -5.56 17.27
C GLU A 72 0.29 -5.80 16.99
N PRO A 73 0.98 -4.78 16.39
CA PRO A 73 0.39 -3.56 15.82
C PRO A 73 -0.41 -3.86 14.56
N HIS A 74 -1.45 -3.07 14.28
CA HIS A 74 -2.15 -3.15 13.01
C HIS A 74 -1.39 -2.38 11.92
N LEU A 75 -1.61 -2.73 10.64
CA LEU A 75 -0.92 -2.07 9.53
C LEU A 75 -1.18 -0.55 9.48
N PRO A 76 -2.41 -0.04 9.72
CA PRO A 76 -2.63 1.41 9.81
C PRO A 76 -1.74 2.12 10.82
N ASP A 77 -1.47 1.50 11.99
CA ASP A 77 -0.65 2.08 13.05
C ASP A 77 0.81 2.21 12.60
N VAL A 78 1.32 1.17 11.93
CA VAL A 78 2.68 1.17 11.37
C VAL A 78 2.83 2.23 10.28
N ILE A 79 1.87 2.33 9.36
CA ILE A 79 1.87 3.33 8.30
C ILE A 79 1.79 4.75 8.87
N ALA A 80 0.94 4.96 9.87
CA ALA A 80 0.84 6.26 10.55
C ALA A 80 2.16 6.64 11.26
N ALA A 81 2.83 5.67 11.89
CA ALA A 81 4.12 5.90 12.54
C ALA A 81 5.22 6.27 11.53
N ILE A 82 5.27 5.59 10.37
CA ILE A 82 6.22 5.90 9.29
C ILE A 82 5.94 7.30 8.72
N GLU A 83 4.68 7.61 8.42
CA GLU A 83 4.31 8.91 7.84
C GLU A 83 4.52 10.08 8.82
N ALA A 84 4.40 9.83 10.13
CA ALA A 84 4.66 10.82 11.18
C ALA A 84 6.15 11.00 11.51
N ALA A 85 7.03 10.11 11.03
CA ALA A 85 8.45 10.14 11.32
C ALA A 85 9.07 11.50 10.98
N SER A 86 10.07 11.91 11.77
CA SER A 86 10.78 13.18 11.58
C SER A 86 11.86 13.08 10.49
N LYS A 87 12.31 11.85 10.21
CA LYS A 87 13.29 11.54 9.18
C LYS A 87 12.59 11.03 7.93
N PRO A 88 13.06 11.38 6.72
CA PRO A 88 12.46 10.89 5.48
C PRO A 88 12.59 9.36 5.33
N TRP A 89 11.50 8.73 4.93
CA TRP A 89 11.40 7.31 4.60
C TRP A 89 11.17 7.13 3.11
N VAL A 90 11.97 6.30 2.45
CA VAL A 90 11.89 5.98 1.02
C VAL A 90 11.52 4.52 0.84
N ALA A 91 10.47 4.21 0.08
CA ALA A 91 10.14 2.85 -0.32
C ALA A 91 10.89 2.48 -1.61
N ALA A 92 11.73 1.44 -1.56
CA ALA A 92 12.44 0.86 -2.71
C ALA A 92 11.64 -0.33 -3.26
N ILE A 93 10.85 -0.11 -4.31
CA ILE A 93 9.82 -1.04 -4.78
C ILE A 93 10.35 -1.88 -5.94
N HIS A 94 10.47 -3.20 -5.75
CA HIS A 94 10.71 -4.16 -6.84
C HIS A 94 9.60 -5.19 -6.93
N GLY A 95 9.48 -5.86 -8.07
CA GLY A 95 8.45 -6.89 -8.28
C GLY A 95 7.03 -6.33 -8.11
N THR A 96 6.36 -6.59 -6.98
CA THR A 96 4.99 -6.12 -6.73
C THR A 96 4.82 -5.45 -5.37
N ALA A 97 4.11 -4.32 -5.35
CA ALA A 97 3.56 -3.70 -4.16
C ALA A 97 2.02 -3.74 -4.27
N LEU A 98 1.38 -4.66 -3.56
CA LEU A 98 -0.06 -4.89 -3.68
C LEU A 98 -0.76 -4.74 -2.33
N GLY A 99 -1.97 -4.19 -2.35
CA GLY A 99 -2.78 -4.03 -1.15
C GLY A 99 -2.04 -3.32 -0.04
N GLY A 100 -1.99 -3.91 1.15
CA GLY A 100 -1.23 -3.38 2.29
C GLY A 100 0.23 -3.05 1.99
N GLY A 101 0.84 -3.67 0.96
CA GLY A 101 2.19 -3.34 0.52
C GLY A 101 2.27 -2.00 -0.21
N LEU A 102 1.28 -1.68 -1.03
CA LEU A 102 1.19 -0.36 -1.63
C LEU A 102 0.77 0.69 -0.60
N GLU A 103 -0.11 0.33 0.35
CA GLU A 103 -0.48 1.22 1.45
C GLU A 103 0.75 1.58 2.30
N LEU A 104 1.62 0.60 2.61
CA LEU A 104 2.91 0.84 3.28
C LEU A 104 3.81 1.80 2.47
N ALA A 105 3.95 1.56 1.17
CA ALA A 105 4.74 2.41 0.30
C ALA A 105 4.20 3.85 0.22
N MET A 106 2.86 4.03 0.22
CA MET A 106 2.23 5.36 0.25
C MET A 106 2.36 6.07 1.60
N GLY A 107 2.59 5.33 2.69
CA GLY A 107 2.93 5.89 3.99
C GLY A 107 4.38 6.34 4.10
N CYS A 108 5.27 5.83 3.25
CA CYS A 108 6.62 6.40 3.10
C CYS A 108 6.55 7.78 2.42
N HIS A 109 7.55 8.62 2.70
CA HIS A 109 7.60 9.99 2.20
C HIS A 109 7.92 10.03 0.70
N PHE A 110 8.78 9.11 0.25
CA PHE A 110 9.20 8.99 -1.15
C PHE A 110 9.14 7.53 -1.62
N ARG A 111 9.06 7.32 -2.92
CA ARG A 111 8.93 6.02 -3.56
C ARG A 111 9.77 5.97 -4.83
N ILE A 112 10.67 4.99 -4.91
CA ILE A 112 11.40 4.65 -6.13
C ILE A 112 11.10 3.21 -6.51
N ALA A 113 11.01 2.89 -7.78
CA ALA A 113 10.64 1.55 -8.22
C ALA A 113 11.52 1.03 -9.35
N ASP A 114 11.68 -0.30 -9.40
CA ASP A 114 12.15 -0.98 -10.60
C ASP A 114 11.23 -0.70 -11.79
N SER A 115 11.79 -0.64 -12.99
CA SER A 115 11.04 -0.39 -14.23
C SER A 115 9.93 -1.42 -14.51
N LYS A 116 10.06 -2.65 -14.00
CA LYS A 116 9.09 -3.75 -14.14
C LYS A 116 8.14 -3.86 -12.94
N ALA A 117 8.30 -3.03 -11.92
CA ALA A 117 7.47 -3.09 -10.73
C ALA A 117 5.99 -2.86 -11.06
N ARG A 118 5.12 -3.52 -10.29
CA ARG A 118 3.66 -3.43 -10.39
C ARG A 118 3.08 -2.99 -9.05
N MET A 119 2.17 -2.03 -9.09
CA MET A 119 1.57 -1.44 -7.90
C MET A 119 0.05 -1.44 -8.03
N GLY A 120 -0.68 -1.83 -6.97
CA GLY A 120 -2.13 -1.89 -7.02
C GLY A 120 -2.79 -2.16 -5.68
N LEU A 121 -4.11 -1.92 -5.63
CA LEU A 121 -4.97 -2.17 -4.47
C LEU A 121 -6.09 -3.15 -4.89
N PRO A 122 -5.80 -4.47 -4.96
CA PRO A 122 -6.72 -5.47 -5.50
C PRO A 122 -7.70 -6.03 -4.46
N GLU A 123 -7.91 -5.37 -3.31
CA GLU A 123 -8.70 -5.86 -2.17
C GLU A 123 -10.13 -6.24 -2.56
N VAL A 124 -10.72 -5.58 -3.54
CA VAL A 124 -12.05 -5.91 -4.04
C VAL A 124 -12.15 -7.32 -4.59
N THR A 125 -11.06 -7.90 -5.08
CA THR A 125 -11.03 -9.31 -5.55
C THR A 125 -11.21 -10.31 -4.40
N LEU A 126 -10.96 -9.87 -3.16
CA LEU A 126 -11.18 -10.64 -1.93
C LEU A 126 -12.47 -10.23 -1.20
N GLY A 127 -13.30 -9.39 -1.83
CA GLY A 127 -14.52 -8.87 -1.22
C GLY A 127 -14.28 -7.77 -0.17
N LEU A 128 -13.12 -7.11 -0.21
CA LEU A 128 -12.68 -6.12 0.75
C LEU A 128 -12.45 -4.76 0.07
N VAL A 129 -12.21 -3.74 0.87
CA VAL A 129 -11.60 -2.47 0.45
C VAL A 129 -10.21 -2.34 1.10
N PRO A 130 -9.31 -1.46 0.61
CA PRO A 130 -8.12 -1.07 1.35
C PRO A 130 -8.49 -0.66 2.78
N GLY A 131 -7.71 -1.03 3.76
CA GLY A 131 -8.05 -0.80 5.17
C GLY A 131 -6.93 -0.19 6.00
N ALA A 132 -5.87 0.30 5.33
CA ALA A 132 -4.74 0.96 5.95
C ALA A 132 -4.42 2.33 5.33
N GLY A 133 -5.44 2.97 4.75
CA GLY A 133 -5.38 4.33 4.20
C GLY A 133 -5.25 4.40 2.69
N GLY A 134 -5.43 3.28 1.98
CA GLY A 134 -5.30 3.23 0.52
C GLY A 134 -6.29 4.12 -0.21
N THR A 135 -7.56 4.15 0.23
CA THR A 135 -8.61 4.96 -0.39
C THR A 135 -8.46 6.46 -0.08
N VAL A 136 -7.62 6.80 0.87
CA VAL A 136 -7.39 8.18 1.32
C VAL A 136 -6.07 8.72 0.76
N ARG A 137 -4.99 7.91 0.76
CA ARG A 137 -3.67 8.33 0.27
C ARG A 137 -3.57 8.30 -1.25
N LEU A 138 -4.12 7.28 -1.91
CA LEU A 138 -3.98 7.18 -3.37
C LEU A 138 -4.55 8.40 -4.11
N PRO A 139 -5.75 8.95 -3.78
CA PRO A 139 -6.26 10.16 -4.43
C PRO A 139 -5.48 11.46 -4.13
N ARG A 140 -4.51 11.41 -3.21
CA ARG A 140 -3.58 12.50 -2.92
C ARG A 140 -2.27 12.41 -3.69
N LEU A 141 -2.10 11.33 -4.45
CA LEU A 141 -0.92 11.06 -5.27
C LEU A 141 -1.26 11.01 -6.76
N VAL A 142 -2.46 10.53 -7.09
CA VAL A 142 -2.89 10.35 -8.49
C VAL A 142 -4.29 10.92 -8.71
N GLU A 143 -4.65 11.17 -9.97
CA GLU A 143 -5.99 11.59 -10.35
C GLU A 143 -7.07 10.65 -9.82
N ALA A 144 -8.20 11.23 -9.40
CA ALA A 144 -9.30 10.50 -8.75
C ALA A 144 -9.85 9.33 -9.59
N GLU A 145 -9.90 9.49 -10.92
CA GLU A 145 -10.33 8.44 -11.84
C GLU A 145 -9.37 7.25 -11.85
N LEU A 146 -8.06 7.49 -11.85
CA LEU A 146 -7.05 6.44 -11.77
C LEU A 146 -7.10 5.73 -10.41
N ALA A 147 -7.21 6.51 -9.31
CA ALA A 147 -7.37 5.95 -7.97
C ALA A 147 -8.59 5.02 -7.90
N LEU A 148 -9.73 5.46 -8.43
CA LEU A 148 -10.95 4.67 -8.48
C LEU A 148 -10.78 3.40 -9.31
N THR A 149 -10.12 3.49 -10.46
CA THR A 149 -9.84 2.33 -11.33
C THR A 149 -8.91 1.33 -10.65
N MET A 150 -7.89 1.78 -9.94
CA MET A 150 -6.96 0.92 -9.21
C MET A 150 -7.63 0.23 -8.02
N ILE A 151 -8.49 0.94 -7.27
CA ILE A 151 -9.12 0.43 -6.05
C ILE A 151 -10.36 -0.40 -6.37
N ALA A 152 -11.37 0.19 -7.02
CA ALA A 152 -12.63 -0.49 -7.31
C ALA A 152 -12.53 -1.43 -8.52
N GLY A 153 -11.58 -1.20 -9.42
CA GLY A 153 -11.26 -2.10 -10.52
C GLY A 153 -10.27 -3.20 -10.16
N GLY A 154 -9.53 -3.05 -9.05
CA GLY A 154 -8.56 -4.02 -8.54
C GLY A 154 -7.38 -4.30 -9.47
N LYS A 155 -7.05 -3.39 -10.39
CA LYS A 155 -6.02 -3.61 -11.42
C LYS A 155 -4.72 -2.90 -11.07
N PRO A 156 -3.60 -3.63 -10.96
CA PRO A 156 -2.29 -3.02 -10.76
C PRO A 156 -1.82 -2.30 -12.03
N ILE A 157 -1.02 -1.24 -11.82
CA ILE A 157 -0.35 -0.47 -12.87
C ILE A 157 1.16 -0.75 -12.84
N LEU A 158 1.82 -0.48 -13.98
CA LEU A 158 3.28 -0.59 -14.12
C LEU A 158 3.98 0.68 -13.63
N ALA A 159 5.26 0.56 -13.25
CA ALA A 159 6.10 1.65 -12.77
C ALA A 159 6.08 2.89 -13.69
N LYS A 160 6.11 2.70 -15.02
CA LYS A 160 6.03 3.83 -15.97
C LYS A 160 4.73 4.62 -15.84
N VAL A 161 3.60 3.94 -15.67
CA VAL A 161 2.29 4.61 -15.46
C VAL A 161 2.26 5.27 -14.09
N ALA A 162 2.79 4.59 -13.06
CA ALA A 162 2.88 5.10 -11.70
C ALA A 162 3.72 6.38 -11.62
N LEU A 163 4.85 6.45 -12.32
CA LEU A 163 5.69 7.66 -12.39
C LEU A 163 4.94 8.81 -13.08
N THR A 164 4.35 8.55 -14.24
CA THR A 164 3.60 9.58 -14.98
C THR A 164 2.41 10.12 -14.18
N ALA A 165 1.78 9.25 -13.37
CA ALA A 165 0.64 9.62 -12.54
C ALA A 165 1.03 10.29 -11.20
N GLY A 166 2.30 10.31 -10.81
CA GLY A 166 2.77 10.86 -9.53
C GLY A 166 2.69 9.90 -8.34
N LEU A 167 2.37 8.62 -8.57
CA LEU A 167 2.35 7.61 -7.50
C LEU A 167 3.76 7.32 -6.97
N ILE A 168 4.78 7.35 -7.83
CA ILE A 168 6.19 7.19 -7.47
C ILE A 168 7.01 8.40 -7.96
N ASP A 169 8.15 8.63 -7.32
CA ASP A 169 9.02 9.78 -7.57
C ASP A 169 10.09 9.48 -8.64
N ALA A 170 10.53 8.21 -8.73
CA ALA A 170 11.55 7.81 -9.69
C ALA A 170 11.39 6.34 -10.12
N ILE A 171 12.00 6.02 -11.27
CA ILE A 171 12.26 4.63 -11.71
C ILE A 171 13.78 4.46 -11.71
N ALA A 172 14.24 3.44 -10.99
CA ALA A 172 15.65 3.10 -10.93
C ALA A 172 16.19 2.70 -12.31
N THR A 173 17.38 3.17 -12.62
CA THR A 173 18.11 2.89 -13.87
C THR A 173 19.29 1.96 -13.64
N GLY A 174 19.78 1.88 -12.41
CA GLY A 174 20.86 1.01 -11.93
C GLY A 174 20.39 0.13 -10.77
N ASP A 175 21.21 0.01 -9.72
CA ASP A 175 20.83 -0.71 -8.52
C ASP A 175 19.76 0.06 -7.74
N LEU A 176 18.64 -0.61 -7.48
CA LEU A 176 17.48 0.02 -6.84
C LEU A 176 17.78 0.51 -5.43
N LEU A 177 18.56 -0.28 -4.66
CA LEU A 177 18.87 0.10 -3.27
C LEU A 177 19.81 1.30 -3.23
N ASP A 178 20.85 1.31 -4.07
CA ASP A 178 21.80 2.42 -4.15
C ASP A 178 21.10 3.72 -4.59
N GLU A 179 20.20 3.65 -5.58
CA GLU A 179 19.41 4.82 -6.02
C GLU A 179 18.37 5.25 -4.98
N ALA A 180 17.78 4.33 -4.21
CA ALA A 180 16.90 4.66 -3.09
C ALA A 180 17.64 5.37 -1.95
N VAL A 181 18.85 4.93 -1.65
CA VAL A 181 19.74 5.59 -0.66
C VAL A 181 20.13 6.99 -1.14
N ALA A 182 20.48 7.14 -2.42
CA ALA A 182 20.77 8.46 -3.00
C ALA A 182 19.56 9.39 -2.90
N LEU A 183 18.36 8.91 -3.24
CA LEU A 183 17.10 9.65 -3.12
C LEU A 183 16.82 10.06 -1.66
N ALA A 184 17.09 9.16 -0.71
CA ALA A 184 16.92 9.45 0.71
C ALA A 184 17.86 10.56 1.21
N VAL A 185 19.09 10.61 0.71
CA VAL A 185 20.07 11.65 1.04
C VAL A 185 19.70 13.00 0.40
N GLU A 186 19.14 12.99 -0.80
CA GLU A 186 18.70 14.21 -1.51
C GLU A 186 17.58 14.93 -0.77
N HIS A 187 16.71 14.21 -0.09
CA HIS A 187 15.54 14.75 0.59
C HIS A 187 15.76 14.89 2.09
N ALA A 188 16.08 16.09 2.55
CA ALA A 188 16.37 16.39 3.95
C ALA A 188 15.11 16.44 4.85
N ALA A 189 13.91 16.46 4.29
CA ALA A 189 12.66 16.60 5.03
C ALA A 189 11.58 15.60 4.54
N PRO A 190 10.75 15.07 5.46
CA PRO A 190 9.64 14.22 5.09
C PRO A 190 8.56 14.97 4.30
N ARG A 191 7.96 14.29 3.32
CA ARG A 191 6.78 14.74 2.57
C ARG A 191 5.62 13.80 2.86
N ARG A 192 4.71 14.22 3.73
CA ARG A 192 3.58 13.40 4.18
C ARG A 192 2.48 13.38 3.15
N THR A 193 2.07 12.18 2.73
CA THR A 193 1.01 12.02 1.70
C THR A 193 -0.33 12.59 2.17
N LEU A 194 -0.67 12.47 3.46
CA LEU A 194 -1.93 12.99 4.01
C LEU A 194 -2.01 14.52 4.05
N GLU A 195 -0.88 15.23 3.99
CA GLU A 195 -0.81 16.69 3.92
C GLU A 195 -1.00 17.23 2.49
N ASN A 196 -0.90 16.36 1.48
CA ASN A 196 -1.13 16.75 0.09
C ASN A 196 -2.61 17.09 -0.15
N ALA A 197 -2.85 18.07 -1.02
CA ALA A 197 -4.17 18.28 -1.60
C ALA A 197 -4.59 17.04 -2.42
N VAL A 198 -5.88 16.82 -2.51
CA VAL A 198 -6.44 15.76 -3.38
C VAL A 198 -6.24 16.15 -4.84
N VAL A 199 -5.69 15.23 -5.64
CA VAL A 199 -5.44 15.43 -7.06
C VAL A 199 -6.74 15.25 -7.83
N GLY A 200 -7.06 16.18 -8.75
CA GLY A 200 -8.25 16.07 -9.62
C GLY A 200 -9.59 16.17 -8.89
N ALA A 201 -9.63 16.72 -7.67
CA ALA A 201 -10.87 16.88 -6.89
C ALA A 201 -11.96 17.71 -7.61
N SER A 202 -11.58 18.50 -8.61
CA SER A 202 -12.48 19.35 -9.41
C SER A 202 -13.18 18.62 -10.55
N ASP A 203 -12.74 17.41 -10.94
CA ASP A 203 -13.36 16.64 -12.04
C ASP A 203 -14.37 15.60 -11.50
N ALA A 204 -15.46 16.11 -10.91
CA ALA A 204 -16.55 15.28 -10.41
C ALA A 204 -17.23 14.47 -11.51
N GLU A 205 -17.29 14.99 -12.75
CA GLU A 205 -17.95 14.33 -13.88
C GLU A 205 -17.17 13.06 -14.32
N ALA A 206 -15.84 13.15 -14.44
CA ALA A 206 -15.01 12.00 -14.78
C ALA A 206 -15.08 10.93 -13.69
N PHE A 207 -15.06 11.32 -12.39
CA PHE A 207 -15.25 10.41 -11.28
C PHE A 207 -16.60 9.68 -11.36
N ASP A 208 -17.71 10.42 -11.51
CA ASP A 208 -19.06 9.86 -11.54
C ASP A 208 -19.28 8.92 -12.73
N LYS A 209 -18.73 9.26 -13.89
CA LYS A 209 -18.76 8.41 -15.10
C LYS A 209 -18.05 7.08 -14.85
N THR A 210 -16.85 7.13 -14.30
CA THR A 210 -16.05 5.94 -14.00
C THR A 210 -16.71 5.11 -12.90
N ALA A 211 -17.20 5.73 -11.83
CA ALA A 211 -17.95 5.10 -10.75
C ALA A 211 -19.19 4.36 -11.27
N THR A 212 -19.99 5.00 -12.13
CA THR A 212 -21.17 4.39 -12.76
C THR A 212 -20.80 3.18 -13.60
N GLY A 213 -19.71 3.27 -14.37
CA GLY A 213 -19.21 2.16 -15.18
C GLY A 213 -18.78 0.95 -14.33
N LEU A 214 -18.09 1.20 -13.21
CA LEU A 214 -17.65 0.16 -12.27
C LEU A 214 -18.84 -0.48 -11.53
N ARG A 215 -19.79 0.33 -11.03
CA ARG A 215 -21.02 -0.18 -10.38
C ARG A 215 -21.81 -1.11 -11.31
N ARG A 216 -21.95 -0.75 -12.58
CA ARG A 216 -22.65 -1.59 -13.55
C ARG A 216 -21.94 -2.95 -13.78
N LYS A 217 -20.59 -2.96 -13.72
CA LYS A 217 -19.78 -4.18 -13.87
C LYS A 217 -19.72 -5.02 -12.60
N ALA A 218 -20.03 -4.45 -11.46
CA ALA A 218 -19.91 -5.10 -10.14
C ALA A 218 -20.84 -6.29 -9.95
N ARG A 219 -21.96 -6.37 -10.66
CA ARG A 219 -22.92 -7.50 -10.62
C ARG A 219 -23.34 -7.88 -9.19
N GLY A 220 -23.51 -6.89 -8.30
CA GLY A 220 -23.89 -7.11 -6.91
C GLY A 220 -22.72 -7.37 -5.95
N GLN A 221 -21.48 -7.22 -6.38
CA GLN A 221 -20.33 -7.31 -5.49
C GLN A 221 -20.28 -6.07 -4.59
N GLU A 222 -20.43 -6.29 -3.28
CA GLU A 222 -20.55 -5.22 -2.27
C GLU A 222 -19.26 -4.42 -2.13
N SER A 223 -18.11 -5.07 -2.19
CA SER A 223 -16.80 -4.43 -2.03
C SER A 223 -16.52 -3.39 -3.11
N ILE A 224 -17.01 -3.56 -4.34
CA ILE A 224 -16.83 -2.58 -5.41
C ILE A 224 -17.63 -1.30 -5.11
N ALA A 225 -18.87 -1.43 -4.65
CA ALA A 225 -19.68 -0.29 -4.25
C ALA A 225 -19.06 0.44 -3.05
N ALA A 226 -18.65 -0.31 -2.03
CA ALA A 226 -17.96 0.23 -0.86
C ALA A 226 -16.63 0.92 -1.22
N ALA A 227 -15.86 0.38 -2.16
CA ALA A 227 -14.63 0.98 -2.65
C ALA A 227 -14.87 2.33 -3.34
N ILE A 228 -15.90 2.42 -4.19
CA ILE A 228 -16.29 3.68 -4.83
C ILE A 228 -16.68 4.72 -3.77
N ASP A 229 -17.46 4.32 -2.78
CA ASP A 229 -17.90 5.22 -1.70
C ASP A 229 -16.73 5.65 -0.81
N ALA A 230 -15.78 4.74 -0.51
CA ALA A 230 -14.59 5.04 0.27
C ALA A 230 -13.66 6.04 -0.44
N VAL A 231 -13.38 5.83 -1.74
CA VAL A 231 -12.63 6.82 -2.55
C VAL A 231 -13.35 8.16 -2.56
N GLY A 232 -14.67 8.16 -2.81
CA GLY A 232 -15.47 9.38 -2.78
C GLY A 232 -15.43 10.13 -1.43
N ARG A 233 -15.30 9.44 -0.31
CA ARG A 233 -15.06 10.04 1.02
C ARG A 233 -13.64 10.58 1.12
N GLY A 234 -12.63 9.82 0.68
CA GLY A 234 -11.24 10.27 0.63
C GLY A 234 -11.00 11.56 -0.13
N LEU A 235 -11.86 11.82 -1.14
CA LEU A 235 -11.85 13.07 -1.93
C LEU A 235 -12.47 14.27 -1.19
N ARG A 236 -13.40 14.04 -0.25
CA ARG A 236 -14.27 15.11 0.30
C ARG A 236 -14.11 15.35 1.79
N LEU A 237 -13.73 14.33 2.55
CA LEU A 237 -13.62 14.42 4.01
C LEU A 237 -12.20 14.82 4.44
N PRO A 238 -12.04 15.40 5.64
CA PRO A 238 -10.75 15.46 6.32
C PRO A 238 -10.09 14.08 6.37
N ALA A 239 -8.76 14.05 6.33
CA ALA A 239 -8.01 12.80 6.21
C ALA A 239 -8.30 11.80 7.33
N ASP A 240 -8.39 12.27 8.57
CA ASP A 240 -8.70 11.48 9.77
C ASP A 240 -10.10 10.86 9.72
N GLU A 241 -11.10 11.64 9.32
CA GLU A 241 -12.48 11.17 9.15
C GLU A 241 -12.57 10.13 8.02
N ALA A 242 -11.87 10.39 6.91
CA ALA A 242 -11.83 9.47 5.77
C ALA A 242 -11.14 8.14 6.13
N LEU A 243 -10.03 8.18 6.87
CA LEU A 243 -9.31 6.99 7.37
C LEU A 243 -10.20 6.17 8.32
N ALA A 244 -10.90 6.82 9.24
CA ALA A 244 -11.82 6.15 10.15
C ALA A 244 -12.98 5.48 9.39
N ALA A 245 -13.54 6.17 8.38
CA ALA A 245 -14.61 5.63 7.53
C ALA A 245 -14.14 4.46 6.65
N GLU A 246 -12.92 4.52 6.10
CA GLU A 246 -12.29 3.41 5.36
C GLU A 246 -12.13 2.19 6.27
N ARG A 247 -11.57 2.40 7.47
CA ARG A 247 -11.35 1.32 8.43
C ARG A 247 -12.66 0.64 8.84
N ALA A 248 -13.71 1.41 9.08
CA ALA A 248 -15.04 0.88 9.39
C ALA A 248 -15.60 0.04 8.24
N ALA A 249 -15.48 0.50 6.99
CA ALA A 249 -15.92 -0.24 5.80
C ALA A 249 -15.13 -1.54 5.62
N PHE A 250 -13.79 -1.51 5.79
CA PHE A 250 -12.96 -2.70 5.76
C PHE A 250 -13.39 -3.75 6.78
N LEU A 251 -13.60 -3.35 8.04
CA LEU A 251 -14.00 -4.27 9.12
C LEU A 251 -15.38 -4.89 8.87
N ALA A 252 -16.33 -4.10 8.39
CA ALA A 252 -17.67 -4.57 8.04
C ALA A 252 -17.62 -5.62 6.90
N LEU A 253 -16.86 -5.33 5.83
CA LEU A 253 -16.70 -6.25 4.71
C LEU A 253 -15.93 -7.51 5.10
N LYS A 254 -14.90 -7.41 5.96
CA LYS A 254 -14.09 -8.55 6.40
C LYS A 254 -14.94 -9.67 6.99
N SER A 255 -16.01 -9.33 7.69
CA SER A 255 -16.96 -10.28 8.29
C SER A 255 -18.10 -10.71 7.37
N SER A 256 -18.22 -10.16 6.16
CA SER A 256 -19.31 -10.47 5.23
C SER A 256 -19.21 -11.86 4.61
N ASP A 257 -20.37 -12.44 4.23
CA ASP A 257 -20.42 -13.72 3.54
C ASP A 257 -19.77 -13.66 2.15
N GLN A 258 -19.92 -12.53 1.45
CA GLN A 258 -19.27 -12.33 0.16
C GLN A 258 -17.74 -12.35 0.26
N ALA A 259 -17.17 -11.67 1.24
CA ALA A 259 -15.72 -11.67 1.43
C ALA A 259 -15.21 -13.06 1.81
N ARG A 260 -15.95 -13.82 2.65
CA ARG A 260 -15.59 -15.22 2.97
C ARG A 260 -15.60 -16.10 1.72
N ALA A 261 -16.63 -15.99 0.89
CA ALA A 261 -16.76 -16.76 -0.34
C ALA A 261 -15.64 -16.42 -1.35
N LEU A 262 -15.35 -15.13 -1.55
CA LEU A 262 -14.31 -14.68 -2.49
C LEU A 262 -12.91 -15.09 -2.02
N ARG A 263 -12.62 -15.03 -0.71
CA ARG A 263 -11.37 -15.55 -0.16
C ARG A 263 -11.23 -17.05 -0.36
N HIS A 264 -12.32 -17.81 -0.15
CA HIS A 264 -12.33 -19.24 -0.39
C HIS A 264 -11.99 -19.59 -1.85
N ILE A 265 -12.62 -18.90 -2.80
CA ILE A 265 -12.33 -19.07 -4.25
C ILE A 265 -10.88 -18.73 -4.55
N PHE A 266 -10.38 -17.62 -4.04
CA PHE A 266 -8.98 -17.19 -4.22
C PHE A 266 -7.97 -18.25 -3.77
N PHE A 267 -8.20 -18.90 -2.63
CA PHE A 267 -7.33 -19.98 -2.15
C PHE A 267 -7.47 -21.24 -2.96
N ALA A 268 -8.69 -21.59 -3.36
CA ALA A 268 -8.94 -22.78 -4.20
C ALA A 268 -8.24 -22.66 -5.57
N GLU A 269 -8.33 -21.50 -6.23
CA GLU A 269 -7.62 -21.23 -7.48
C GLU A 269 -6.11 -21.36 -7.33
N ARG A 270 -5.53 -20.81 -6.28
CA ARG A 270 -4.09 -20.93 -6.01
C ARG A 270 -3.65 -22.35 -5.71
N ALA A 271 -4.45 -23.11 -4.97
CA ALA A 271 -4.16 -24.51 -4.70
C ALA A 271 -4.17 -25.34 -5.99
N THR A 272 -5.12 -25.08 -6.91
CA THR A 272 -5.19 -25.75 -8.22
C THR A 272 -3.96 -25.42 -9.08
N LEU A 273 -3.54 -24.13 -9.13
CA LEU A 273 -2.35 -23.73 -9.89
C LEU A 273 -1.03 -24.29 -9.32
N ALA A 274 -1.01 -24.65 -8.04
CA ALA A 274 0.14 -25.26 -7.40
C ALA A 274 0.19 -26.79 -7.55
N ASP A 275 -0.88 -27.44 -8.07
CA ASP A 275 -0.91 -28.88 -8.32
C ASP A 275 -0.06 -29.20 -9.58
N PRO A 276 1.02 -29.97 -9.46
CA PRO A 276 1.87 -30.32 -10.61
C PRO A 276 1.16 -31.19 -11.68
N ARG A 277 -0.10 -31.55 -11.42
CA ARG A 277 -0.94 -32.33 -12.36
C ARG A 277 -1.98 -31.47 -13.11
N ALA A 278 -2.04 -30.17 -12.82
CA ALA A 278 -2.96 -29.22 -13.46
C ALA A 278 -2.41 -28.68 -14.79
#